data_28356ff17bffa86ab085e02d0cd2a05c
#
_entry.id   28356ff17bffa86ab085e02d0cd2a05c
#
_cell.length_a   1.000
_cell.length_b   1.000
_cell.length_c   1.000
_cell.angle_alpha   90.00
_cell.angle_beta   90.00
_cell.angle_gamma   90.00
#
_symmetry.space_group_name_H-M   'P 1'
#
loop_
_entity.id
_entity.type
_entity.pdbx_description
1 polymer ?
#
loop_
_entity_poly.entity_id
_entity_poly.type
_entity_poly.pdbx_seq_one_letter_code
_entity_poly.pdbx_strand_id
1 'polypeptide(L)'
;MIYLDNHATTRLDPRVLEAMLPWLTDHYGNAGSATHEMGREARAAVDAARESFAAAIGATAREIVFTSGATESANLALLGTAARVAATEPAAARHHVVTCATEHHAVLDPVAHLERQGFAVTRLGVCPQRGAGVPGRIRLDDLRAALRPETCLVSVLLANNEIGVLQDVTAIAEIVHAHGAVLHVDCAQALGRMPMDVDALGADLASFSAHKFHGPKGVGALYVRRRGRAVRVEPLVFGGGQERGMRSGTLDVPGIVGLAEAARLAVAGLADEVPRMRALRDRLWEALARGIPGLALNGPALDGHDAAGRPLRLVNNLNVQVSGVDGQTLLATLARDEPAVSSGSACSSESPRPSHVLLALGLDEDQARASLRFGLSRFTTAEEVDTAAARIAAGVARLRA
;
A
#
# COMPACT_ATOMS: atom_id res chain seq x y z
N MET A 1 -8.34 5.17 23.64
CA MET A 1 -7.54 4.06 23.04
C MET A 1 -6.45 4.67 22.18
N ILE A 2 -5.19 4.41 22.48
CA ILE A 2 -4.05 4.85 21.66
C ILE A 2 -3.91 3.89 20.47
N TYR A 3 -4.04 4.41 19.25
CA TYR A 3 -4.01 3.60 18.04
C TYR A 3 -2.81 3.97 17.15
N LEU A 4 -1.82 3.08 17.11
CA LEU A 4 -0.57 3.22 16.34
C LEU A 4 -0.41 2.09 15.29
N ASP A 5 -1.52 1.52 14.80
CA ASP A 5 -1.51 0.51 13.74
C ASP A 5 -2.12 1.04 12.42
N ASN A 6 -1.80 2.30 12.08
CA ASN A 6 -2.36 2.97 10.91
C ASN A 6 -1.85 2.42 9.56
N HIS A 7 -0.93 1.47 9.54
CA HIS A 7 -0.57 0.70 8.36
C HIS A 7 -1.55 -0.45 8.07
N ALA A 8 -2.23 -0.98 9.11
CA ALA A 8 -3.28 -1.97 8.91
C ALA A 8 -4.57 -1.31 8.40
N THR A 9 -5.04 -0.27 9.04
CA THR A 9 -6.20 0.55 8.64
C THR A 9 -6.15 1.90 9.35
N THR A 10 -6.84 2.91 8.82
CA THR A 10 -6.93 4.22 9.46
C THR A 10 -8.36 4.51 9.92
N ARG A 11 -8.49 5.39 10.93
CA ARG A 11 -9.79 5.97 11.31
C ARG A 11 -10.37 6.73 10.11
N LEU A 12 -11.66 6.56 9.85
CA LEU A 12 -12.40 7.38 8.89
C LEU A 12 -12.35 8.86 9.34
N ASP A 13 -11.98 9.76 8.43
CA ASP A 13 -12.00 11.19 8.70
C ASP A 13 -13.48 11.65 8.82
N PRO A 14 -13.87 12.42 9.86
CA PRO A 14 -15.24 12.92 10.02
C PRO A 14 -15.76 13.67 8.80
N ARG A 15 -14.89 14.46 8.14
CA ARG A 15 -15.25 15.21 6.90
C ARG A 15 -15.58 14.28 5.74
N VAL A 16 -14.90 13.11 5.67
CA VAL A 16 -15.21 12.06 4.68
C VAL A 16 -16.58 11.44 4.98
N LEU A 17 -16.87 11.17 6.26
CA LEU A 17 -18.20 10.67 6.66
C LEU A 17 -19.31 11.66 6.29
N GLU A 18 -19.11 12.95 6.54
CA GLU A 18 -20.05 14.02 6.17
C GLU A 18 -20.32 14.04 4.66
N ALA A 19 -19.27 13.87 3.82
CA ALA A 19 -19.42 13.81 2.38
C ALA A 19 -20.16 12.52 1.90
N MET A 20 -20.01 11.41 2.61
CA MET A 20 -20.68 10.13 2.28
C MET A 20 -22.14 10.11 2.70
N LEU A 21 -22.50 10.76 3.81
CA LEU A 21 -23.79 10.57 4.49
C LEU A 21 -25.01 10.84 3.60
N PRO A 22 -25.08 11.91 2.76
CA PRO A 22 -26.21 12.13 1.86
C PRO A 22 -26.45 10.96 0.88
N TRP A 23 -25.38 10.30 0.43
CA TRP A 23 -25.45 9.16 -0.51
C TRP A 23 -25.86 7.83 0.14
N LEU A 24 -25.82 7.78 1.47
CA LEU A 24 -26.32 6.64 2.26
C LEU A 24 -27.79 6.80 2.64
N THR A 25 -28.35 8.01 2.57
CA THR A 25 -29.68 8.37 3.06
C THR A 25 -30.58 8.93 1.96
N ASP A 26 -30.43 10.20 1.62
CA ASP A 26 -31.37 10.92 0.76
C ASP A 26 -31.13 10.72 -0.73
N HIS A 27 -29.88 10.55 -1.16
CA HIS A 27 -29.45 10.42 -2.56
C HIS A 27 -29.06 8.97 -2.92
N TYR A 28 -29.87 7.98 -2.54
CA TYR A 28 -29.59 6.54 -2.73
C TYR A 28 -29.77 6.02 -4.18
N GLY A 29 -29.78 6.92 -5.17
CA GLY A 29 -29.97 6.57 -6.57
C GLY A 29 -28.87 5.66 -7.13
N ASN A 30 -29.24 4.75 -8.05
CA ASN A 30 -28.26 3.93 -8.78
C ASN A 30 -27.66 4.75 -9.93
N ALA A 31 -26.35 4.94 -9.94
CA ALA A 31 -25.60 5.66 -10.98
C ALA A 31 -25.76 5.06 -12.40
N GLY A 32 -26.25 3.83 -12.54
CA GLY A 32 -26.61 3.19 -13.80
C GLY A 32 -27.97 3.62 -14.37
N SER A 33 -28.84 4.25 -13.55
CA SER A 33 -30.20 4.63 -13.94
C SER A 33 -30.24 6.02 -14.59
N ALA A 34 -30.27 6.09 -15.94
CA ALA A 34 -30.30 7.35 -16.66
C ALA A 34 -31.69 8.00 -16.77
N THR A 35 -32.76 7.25 -16.48
CA THR A 35 -34.16 7.63 -16.77
C THR A 35 -34.78 8.60 -15.76
N HIS A 36 -34.24 8.69 -14.55
CA HIS A 36 -34.74 9.54 -13.46
C HIS A 36 -33.64 10.37 -12.81
N GLU A 37 -34.02 11.44 -12.10
CA GLU A 37 -33.12 12.43 -11.54
C GLU A 37 -32.14 11.83 -10.54
N MET A 38 -32.62 11.05 -9.57
CA MET A 38 -31.75 10.40 -8.57
C MET A 38 -30.61 9.58 -9.18
N GLY A 39 -30.88 8.87 -10.29
CA GLY A 39 -29.83 8.11 -10.99
C GLY A 39 -28.83 9.01 -11.69
N ARG A 40 -29.28 10.15 -12.27
CA ARG A 40 -28.40 11.15 -12.90
C ARG A 40 -27.53 11.87 -11.86
N GLU A 41 -28.10 12.21 -10.71
CA GLU A 41 -27.35 12.79 -9.57
C GLU A 41 -26.27 11.83 -9.07
N ALA A 42 -26.61 10.57 -8.84
CA ALA A 42 -25.66 9.55 -8.44
C ALA A 42 -24.52 9.37 -9.47
N ARG A 43 -24.87 9.40 -10.77
CA ARG A 43 -23.87 9.37 -11.86
C ARG A 43 -22.95 10.59 -11.80
N ALA A 44 -23.52 11.78 -11.66
CA ALA A 44 -22.76 13.03 -11.57
C ALA A 44 -21.79 13.02 -10.37
N ALA A 45 -22.24 12.48 -9.22
CA ALA A 45 -21.38 12.34 -8.04
C ALA A 45 -20.21 11.38 -8.28
N VAL A 46 -20.46 10.22 -8.92
CA VAL A 46 -19.40 9.26 -9.28
C VAL A 46 -18.42 9.88 -10.27
N ASP A 47 -18.89 10.62 -11.26
CA ASP A 47 -18.03 11.23 -12.27
C ASP A 47 -17.17 12.36 -11.64
N ALA A 48 -17.75 13.22 -10.78
CA ALA A 48 -17.00 14.22 -10.02
C ALA A 48 -15.97 13.59 -9.05
N ALA A 49 -16.35 12.53 -8.36
CA ALA A 49 -15.44 11.80 -7.49
C ALA A 49 -14.27 11.18 -8.28
N ARG A 50 -14.54 10.67 -9.47
CA ARG A 50 -13.52 10.11 -10.37
C ARG A 50 -12.53 11.18 -10.84
N GLU A 51 -13.01 12.36 -11.20
CA GLU A 51 -12.16 13.50 -11.57
C GLU A 51 -11.30 13.96 -10.38
N SER A 52 -11.90 14.10 -9.20
CA SER A 52 -11.20 14.49 -7.97
C SER A 52 -10.11 13.50 -7.58
N PHE A 53 -10.42 12.18 -7.61
CA PHE A 53 -9.42 11.16 -7.30
C PHE A 53 -8.31 11.11 -8.35
N ALA A 54 -8.65 11.21 -9.63
CA ALA A 54 -7.66 11.27 -10.72
C ALA A 54 -6.70 12.44 -10.55
N ALA A 55 -7.21 13.64 -10.26
CA ALA A 55 -6.39 14.82 -9.99
C ALA A 55 -5.45 14.62 -8.79
N ALA A 56 -5.91 13.94 -7.73
CA ALA A 56 -5.11 13.67 -6.53
C ALA A 56 -3.88 12.78 -6.79
N ILE A 57 -3.84 12.03 -7.89
CA ILE A 57 -2.74 11.12 -8.25
C ILE A 57 -2.06 11.46 -9.59
N GLY A 58 -2.33 12.63 -10.19
CA GLY A 58 -1.75 13.04 -11.49
C GLY A 58 -2.30 12.29 -12.70
N ALA A 59 -3.50 11.69 -12.59
CA ALA A 59 -4.16 10.92 -13.64
C ALA A 59 -5.30 11.71 -14.31
N THR A 60 -5.94 11.07 -15.30
CA THR A 60 -7.22 11.53 -15.87
C THR A 60 -8.37 10.62 -15.43
N ALA A 61 -9.59 11.12 -15.42
CA ALA A 61 -10.78 10.36 -15.04
C ALA A 61 -10.96 9.06 -15.85
N ARG A 62 -10.53 9.05 -17.12
CA ARG A 62 -10.60 7.85 -17.98
C ARG A 62 -9.66 6.71 -17.56
N GLU A 63 -8.67 7.01 -16.74
CA GLU A 63 -7.65 6.08 -16.25
C GLU A 63 -8.01 5.45 -14.91
N ILE A 64 -9.12 5.87 -14.29
CA ILE A 64 -9.58 5.36 -12.99
C ILE A 64 -10.65 4.28 -13.18
N VAL A 65 -10.48 3.17 -12.46
CA VAL A 65 -11.43 2.06 -12.31
C VAL A 65 -11.68 1.87 -10.83
N PHE A 66 -12.91 2.06 -10.37
CA PHE A 66 -13.27 1.81 -8.97
C PHE A 66 -13.39 0.33 -8.66
N THR A 67 -12.88 -0.07 -7.51
CA THR A 67 -12.82 -1.45 -7.03
C THR A 67 -13.23 -1.50 -5.55
N SER A 68 -13.24 -2.68 -4.94
CA SER A 68 -13.50 -2.84 -3.50
C SER A 68 -12.28 -2.55 -2.60
N GLY A 69 -11.11 -2.26 -3.18
CA GLY A 69 -9.87 -2.00 -2.44
C GLY A 69 -8.63 -2.37 -3.22
N ALA A 70 -7.44 -2.15 -2.63
CA ALA A 70 -6.16 -2.45 -3.28
C ALA A 70 -6.01 -3.94 -3.62
N THR A 71 -6.59 -4.86 -2.85
CA THR A 71 -6.55 -6.29 -3.15
C THR A 71 -7.25 -6.60 -4.47
N GLU A 72 -8.48 -6.11 -4.69
CA GLU A 72 -9.17 -6.29 -5.97
C GLU A 72 -8.41 -5.57 -7.10
N SER A 73 -7.91 -4.36 -6.84
CA SER A 73 -7.12 -3.59 -7.81
C SER A 73 -5.86 -4.34 -8.27
N ALA A 74 -5.09 -4.91 -7.33
CA ALA A 74 -3.90 -5.71 -7.63
C ALA A 74 -4.25 -6.99 -8.39
N ASN A 75 -5.31 -7.70 -7.97
CA ASN A 75 -5.79 -8.88 -8.71
C ASN A 75 -6.18 -8.52 -10.15
N LEU A 76 -6.96 -7.45 -10.35
CA LEU A 76 -7.35 -6.99 -11.68
C LEU A 76 -6.13 -6.58 -12.52
N ALA A 77 -5.15 -5.90 -11.92
CA ALA A 77 -3.91 -5.52 -12.57
C ALA A 77 -3.11 -6.74 -13.02
N LEU A 78 -2.87 -7.69 -12.14
CA LEU A 78 -2.01 -8.85 -12.38
C LEU A 78 -2.69 -9.91 -13.25
N LEU A 79 -3.84 -10.40 -12.79
CA LEU A 79 -4.57 -11.47 -13.48
C LEU A 79 -5.20 -10.98 -14.78
N GLY A 80 -5.73 -9.74 -14.79
CA GLY A 80 -6.30 -9.13 -16.00
C GLY A 80 -5.24 -8.84 -17.06
N THR A 81 -4.02 -8.47 -16.68
CA THR A 81 -2.89 -8.32 -17.62
C THR A 81 -2.46 -9.69 -18.16
N ALA A 82 -2.29 -10.69 -17.30
CA ALA A 82 -1.92 -12.04 -17.69
C ALA A 82 -2.96 -12.66 -18.66
N ALA A 83 -4.25 -12.52 -18.33
CA ALA A 83 -5.34 -12.98 -19.19
C ALA A 83 -5.35 -12.28 -20.56
N ARG A 84 -5.08 -10.97 -20.59
CA ARG A 84 -4.96 -10.20 -21.82
C ARG A 84 -3.81 -10.70 -22.69
N VAL A 85 -2.64 -10.91 -22.10
CA VAL A 85 -1.47 -11.46 -22.79
C VAL A 85 -1.77 -12.84 -23.37
N ALA A 86 -2.34 -13.74 -22.56
CA ALA A 86 -2.72 -15.07 -23.01
C ALA A 86 -3.75 -15.07 -24.17
N ALA A 87 -4.66 -14.07 -24.20
CA ALA A 87 -5.66 -13.94 -25.25
C ALA A 87 -5.12 -13.33 -26.56
N THR A 88 -4.02 -12.57 -26.52
CA THR A 88 -3.55 -11.79 -27.68
C THR A 88 -2.22 -12.25 -28.26
N GLU A 89 -1.44 -13.03 -27.51
CA GLU A 89 -0.12 -13.51 -27.92
C GLU A 89 -0.11 -15.04 -28.04
N PRO A 90 0.72 -15.63 -28.96
CA PRO A 90 0.87 -17.08 -29.04
C PRO A 90 1.30 -17.67 -27.71
N ALA A 91 0.86 -18.89 -27.41
CA ALA A 91 0.96 -19.58 -26.11
C ALA A 91 2.35 -19.66 -25.47
N ALA A 92 3.41 -19.23 -26.14
CA ALA A 92 4.79 -19.27 -25.63
C ALA A 92 5.46 -17.89 -25.54
N ALA A 93 4.80 -16.79 -25.99
CA ALA A 93 5.52 -15.56 -26.27
C ALA A 93 5.79 -14.69 -25.04
N ARG A 94 4.86 -14.62 -24.06
CA ARG A 94 5.02 -13.75 -22.87
C ARG A 94 4.31 -14.33 -21.64
N HIS A 95 4.96 -15.26 -20.95
CA HIS A 95 4.42 -15.90 -19.75
C HIS A 95 5.38 -15.81 -18.57
N HIS A 96 6.01 -14.64 -18.37
CA HIS A 96 6.89 -14.43 -17.24
C HIS A 96 6.47 -13.15 -16.47
N VAL A 97 6.39 -13.29 -15.16
CA VAL A 97 6.08 -12.21 -14.21
C VAL A 97 7.25 -12.02 -13.26
N VAL A 98 7.64 -10.76 -13.05
CA VAL A 98 8.64 -10.39 -12.04
C VAL A 98 7.95 -9.64 -10.91
N THR A 99 8.26 -9.98 -9.66
CA THR A 99 7.76 -9.28 -8.48
C THR A 99 8.83 -9.20 -7.39
N CYS A 100 8.55 -8.51 -6.28
CA CYS A 100 9.45 -8.41 -5.14
C CYS A 100 9.04 -9.39 -4.03
N ALA A 101 10.03 -9.96 -3.35
CA ALA A 101 9.79 -10.86 -2.21
C ALA A 101 9.12 -10.17 -1.01
N THR A 102 9.16 -8.84 -0.93
CA THR A 102 8.57 -8.04 0.15
C THR A 102 7.21 -7.44 -0.19
N GLU A 103 6.57 -7.91 -1.28
CA GLU A 103 5.22 -7.49 -1.66
C GLU A 103 4.18 -7.87 -0.60
N HIS A 104 3.05 -7.16 -0.62
CA HIS A 104 1.86 -7.56 0.13
C HIS A 104 1.23 -8.84 -0.47
N HIS A 105 0.53 -9.64 0.34
CA HIS A 105 -0.18 -10.85 -0.11
C HIS A 105 -1.19 -10.57 -1.24
N ALA A 106 -1.75 -9.36 -1.33
CA ALA A 106 -2.59 -8.94 -2.46
C ALA A 106 -1.87 -9.03 -3.83
N VAL A 107 -0.54 -9.08 -3.84
CA VAL A 107 0.33 -9.28 -5.02
C VAL A 107 0.91 -10.68 -5.03
N LEU A 108 1.47 -11.14 -3.90
CA LEU A 108 2.14 -12.46 -3.84
C LEU A 108 1.20 -13.62 -4.17
N ASP A 109 -0.05 -13.58 -3.68
CA ASP A 109 -1.00 -14.68 -3.87
C ASP A 109 -1.52 -14.76 -5.31
N PRO A 110 -1.91 -13.65 -6.00
CA PRO A 110 -2.19 -13.68 -7.44
C PRO A 110 -1.00 -14.12 -8.28
N VAL A 111 0.22 -13.70 -7.95
CA VAL A 111 1.43 -14.17 -8.65
C VAL A 111 1.64 -15.68 -8.45
N ALA A 112 1.45 -16.20 -7.23
CA ALA A 112 1.49 -17.63 -6.98
C ALA A 112 0.36 -18.40 -7.71
N HIS A 113 -0.80 -17.75 -7.91
CA HIS A 113 -1.87 -18.30 -8.74
C HIS A 113 -1.45 -18.40 -10.20
N LEU A 114 -0.85 -17.36 -10.78
CA LEU A 114 -0.31 -17.38 -12.15
C LEU A 114 0.76 -18.45 -12.34
N GLU A 115 1.63 -18.64 -11.34
CA GLU A 115 2.65 -19.70 -11.35
C GLU A 115 2.02 -21.10 -11.47
N ARG A 116 0.92 -21.36 -10.73
CA ARG A 116 0.14 -22.60 -10.87
C ARG A 116 -0.54 -22.74 -12.24
N GLN A 117 -0.79 -21.63 -12.92
CA GLN A 117 -1.34 -21.60 -14.28
C GLN A 117 -0.26 -21.73 -15.38
N GLY A 118 1.01 -21.93 -15.01
CA GLY A 118 2.12 -22.15 -15.93
C GLY A 118 2.91 -20.89 -16.31
N PHE A 119 2.67 -19.76 -15.68
CA PHE A 119 3.55 -18.59 -15.83
C PHE A 119 4.87 -18.84 -15.10
N ALA A 120 5.98 -18.47 -15.73
CA ALA A 120 7.24 -18.35 -15.01
C ALA A 120 7.19 -17.13 -14.07
N VAL A 121 7.75 -17.25 -12.86
CA VAL A 121 7.77 -16.20 -11.87
C VAL A 121 9.19 -15.99 -11.33
N THR A 122 9.65 -14.74 -11.33
CA THR A 122 10.86 -14.34 -10.62
C THR A 122 10.49 -13.42 -9.46
N ARG A 123 10.86 -13.82 -8.24
CA ARG A 123 10.71 -13.01 -7.03
C ARG A 123 12.06 -12.39 -6.70
N LEU A 124 12.19 -11.08 -6.92
CA LEU A 124 13.41 -10.32 -6.61
C LEU A 124 13.64 -10.25 -5.11
N GLY A 125 14.85 -10.54 -4.67
CA GLY A 125 15.29 -10.22 -3.33
C GLY A 125 15.46 -8.70 -3.14
N VAL A 126 15.69 -8.30 -1.89
CA VAL A 126 15.93 -6.91 -1.51
C VAL A 126 17.30 -6.75 -0.84
N CYS A 127 17.80 -5.52 -0.77
CA CYS A 127 19.00 -5.23 0.01
C CYS A 127 18.77 -5.63 1.47
N PRO A 128 19.70 -6.39 2.08
CA PRO A 128 19.54 -6.85 3.45
C PRO A 128 19.66 -5.71 4.47
N GLN A 129 19.23 -5.97 5.71
CA GLN A 129 19.34 -5.01 6.83
C GLN A 129 20.78 -4.61 7.10
N ARG A 130 21.72 -5.53 6.93
CA ARG A 130 23.17 -5.29 7.07
C ARG A 130 23.86 -5.61 5.75
N GLY A 131 24.58 -4.66 5.20
CA GLY A 131 25.29 -4.82 3.92
C GLY A 131 25.20 -3.58 3.03
N ALA A 132 25.49 -3.78 1.75
CA ALA A 132 25.46 -2.68 0.76
C ALA A 132 24.01 -2.41 0.29
N GLY A 133 23.73 -1.14 0.03
CA GLY A 133 22.44 -0.68 -0.49
C GLY A 133 21.48 -0.22 0.59
N VAL A 134 20.28 0.17 0.17
CA VAL A 134 19.22 0.63 1.06
C VAL A 134 18.38 -0.57 1.53
N PRO A 135 18.34 -0.87 2.84
CA PRO A 135 17.59 -2.03 3.34
C PRO A 135 16.16 -2.08 2.83
N GLY A 136 15.76 -3.19 2.23
CA GLY A 136 14.42 -3.41 1.67
C GLY A 136 14.20 -2.88 0.25
N ARG A 137 15.15 -2.15 -0.36
CA ARG A 137 15.08 -1.78 -1.78
C ARG A 137 15.51 -2.93 -2.69
N ILE A 138 14.84 -3.05 -3.84
CA ILE A 138 15.27 -3.92 -4.95
C ILE A 138 16.57 -3.36 -5.52
N ARG A 139 17.50 -4.23 -5.90
CA ARG A 139 18.67 -3.85 -6.70
C ARG A 139 18.26 -3.76 -8.16
N LEU A 140 18.54 -2.63 -8.79
CA LEU A 140 18.19 -2.41 -10.20
C LEU A 140 18.90 -3.39 -11.14
N ASP A 141 20.11 -3.83 -10.79
CA ASP A 141 20.84 -4.82 -11.58
C ASP A 141 20.21 -6.22 -11.49
N ASP A 142 19.67 -6.60 -10.33
CA ASP A 142 18.92 -7.85 -10.18
C ASP A 142 17.62 -7.80 -11.01
N LEU A 143 16.94 -6.64 -11.07
CA LEU A 143 15.79 -6.43 -11.95
C LEU A 143 16.18 -6.60 -13.43
N ARG A 144 17.28 -5.95 -13.88
CA ARG A 144 17.77 -6.09 -15.27
C ARG A 144 18.08 -7.53 -15.62
N ALA A 145 18.72 -8.26 -14.72
CA ALA A 145 19.08 -9.67 -14.91
C ALA A 145 17.86 -10.61 -14.89
N ALA A 146 16.78 -10.23 -14.20
CA ALA A 146 15.54 -11.00 -14.12
C ALA A 146 14.65 -10.86 -15.35
N LEU A 147 14.77 -9.78 -16.10
CA LEU A 147 13.96 -9.54 -17.30
C LEU A 147 14.36 -10.51 -18.42
N ARG A 148 13.36 -11.16 -19.01
CA ARG A 148 13.50 -12.14 -20.10
C ARG A 148 12.61 -11.72 -21.27
N PRO A 149 12.88 -12.15 -22.50
CA PRO A 149 12.02 -11.84 -23.65
C PRO A 149 10.52 -12.11 -23.38
N GLU A 150 10.24 -13.13 -22.55
CA GLU A 150 8.89 -13.55 -22.18
C GLU A 150 8.28 -12.69 -21.02
N THR A 151 9.01 -11.74 -20.44
CA THR A 151 8.48 -10.93 -19.35
C THR A 151 7.38 -10.00 -19.85
N CYS A 152 6.15 -10.19 -19.34
CA CYS A 152 5.00 -9.37 -19.69
C CYS A 152 4.66 -8.35 -18.60
N LEU A 153 4.98 -8.64 -17.34
CA LEU A 153 4.53 -7.87 -16.19
C LEU A 153 5.62 -7.82 -15.10
N VAL A 154 5.84 -6.63 -14.57
CA VAL A 154 6.61 -6.40 -13.35
C VAL A 154 5.67 -5.78 -12.33
N SER A 155 5.65 -6.28 -11.10
CA SER A 155 4.85 -5.72 -10.01
C SER A 155 5.73 -5.40 -8.81
N VAL A 156 5.69 -4.14 -8.35
CA VAL A 156 6.45 -3.67 -7.19
C VAL A 156 5.59 -2.77 -6.32
N LEU A 157 5.76 -2.85 -4.99
CA LEU A 157 5.17 -1.87 -4.09
C LEU A 157 5.98 -0.57 -4.11
N LEU A 158 5.30 0.59 -4.09
CA LEU A 158 5.97 1.89 -3.93
C LEU A 158 6.51 2.06 -2.51
N ALA A 159 5.70 1.65 -1.52
CA ALA A 159 6.00 1.84 -0.10
C ALA A 159 5.63 0.58 0.69
N ASN A 160 6.59 0.00 1.39
CA ASN A 160 6.36 -1.20 2.19
C ASN A 160 5.59 -0.87 3.48
N ASN A 161 4.54 -1.63 3.77
CA ASN A 161 3.66 -1.44 4.91
C ASN A 161 4.26 -1.88 6.25
N GLU A 162 5.37 -2.62 6.27
CA GLU A 162 6.01 -3.09 7.48
C GLU A 162 7.21 -2.24 7.86
N ILE A 163 8.20 -2.14 6.99
CA ILE A 163 9.46 -1.44 7.24
C ILE A 163 9.51 -0.03 6.66
N GLY A 164 8.45 0.41 5.99
CA GLY A 164 8.30 1.76 5.46
C GLY A 164 9.20 2.11 4.27
N VAL A 165 10.04 1.20 3.76
CA VAL A 165 10.96 1.49 2.65
C VAL A 165 10.21 1.98 1.42
N LEU A 166 10.78 2.97 0.74
CA LEU A 166 10.31 3.48 -0.55
C LEU A 166 11.19 2.93 -1.68
N GLN A 167 10.57 2.26 -2.66
CA GLN A 167 11.26 1.79 -3.87
C GLN A 167 11.53 2.94 -4.84
N ASP A 168 12.59 2.84 -5.63
CA ASP A 168 12.85 3.80 -6.72
C ASP A 168 12.06 3.41 -7.97
N VAL A 169 10.73 3.65 -7.89
CA VAL A 169 9.79 3.22 -8.94
C VAL A 169 10.10 3.88 -10.27
N THR A 170 10.58 5.12 -10.30
CA THR A 170 10.95 5.81 -11.54
C THR A 170 12.09 5.08 -12.27
N ALA A 171 13.15 4.72 -11.56
CA ALA A 171 14.25 3.96 -12.14
C ALA A 171 13.82 2.53 -12.55
N ILE A 172 12.92 1.90 -11.79
CA ILE A 172 12.31 0.61 -12.13
C ILE A 172 11.48 0.76 -13.42
N ALA A 173 10.67 1.82 -13.54
CA ALA A 173 9.84 2.07 -14.72
C ALA A 173 10.68 2.23 -15.99
N GLU A 174 11.79 2.96 -15.94
CA GLU A 174 12.73 3.11 -17.08
C GLU A 174 13.22 1.75 -17.58
N ILE A 175 13.62 0.87 -16.66
CA ILE A 175 14.11 -0.47 -17.00
C ILE A 175 13.00 -1.34 -17.60
N VAL A 176 11.83 -1.35 -16.95
CA VAL A 176 10.67 -2.16 -17.34
C VAL A 176 10.14 -1.71 -18.71
N HIS A 177 10.04 -0.41 -18.94
CA HIS A 177 9.56 0.15 -20.21
C HIS A 177 10.54 -0.06 -21.36
N ALA A 178 11.86 0.06 -21.11
CA ALA A 178 12.88 -0.27 -22.11
C ALA A 178 12.79 -1.74 -22.56
N HIS A 179 12.35 -2.63 -21.66
CA HIS A 179 12.11 -4.04 -21.97
C HIS A 179 10.78 -4.29 -22.70
N GLY A 180 9.80 -3.40 -22.56
CA GLY A 180 8.47 -3.54 -23.15
C GLY A 180 7.44 -4.26 -22.24
N ALA A 181 7.76 -4.56 -20.99
CA ALA A 181 6.84 -5.14 -20.01
C ALA A 181 5.90 -4.08 -19.39
N VAL A 182 4.77 -4.50 -18.83
CA VAL A 182 3.84 -3.64 -18.07
C VAL A 182 4.35 -3.47 -16.64
N LEU A 183 4.26 -2.26 -16.07
CA LEU A 183 4.60 -2.00 -14.67
C LEU A 183 3.34 -1.78 -13.84
N HIS A 184 3.07 -2.68 -12.91
CA HIS A 184 2.12 -2.48 -11.81
C HIS A 184 2.84 -1.96 -10.57
N VAL A 185 2.26 -0.95 -9.91
CA VAL A 185 2.77 -0.37 -8.66
C VAL A 185 1.70 -0.46 -7.58
N ASP A 186 1.99 -1.15 -6.47
CA ASP A 186 1.13 -1.08 -5.29
C ASP A 186 1.38 0.22 -4.53
N CYS A 187 0.42 1.15 -4.63
CA CYS A 187 0.44 2.47 -4.01
C CYS A 187 -0.41 2.55 -2.72
N ALA A 188 -0.87 1.42 -2.16
CA ALA A 188 -1.79 1.40 -1.04
C ALA A 188 -1.31 2.20 0.18
N GLN A 189 0.01 2.26 0.43
CA GLN A 189 0.58 2.97 1.57
C GLN A 189 1.07 4.39 1.27
N ALA A 190 1.03 4.86 0.03
CA ALA A 190 1.74 6.06 -0.40
C ALA A 190 0.89 7.34 -0.32
N LEU A 191 -0.39 7.29 -0.76
CA LEU A 191 -1.25 8.48 -0.83
C LEU A 191 -1.47 9.10 0.57
N GLY A 192 -1.26 10.42 0.67
CA GLY A 192 -1.31 11.17 1.92
C GLY A 192 -0.07 11.01 2.81
N ARG A 193 0.98 10.35 2.32
CA ARG A 193 2.28 10.21 3.02
C ARG A 193 3.44 10.80 2.23
N MET A 194 3.25 10.93 0.93
CA MET A 194 4.19 11.53 -0.01
C MET A 194 3.41 12.12 -1.20
N PRO A 195 4.00 13.04 -1.97
CA PRO A 195 3.41 13.47 -3.24
C PRO A 195 3.19 12.29 -4.18
N MET A 196 2.03 12.27 -4.85
CA MET A 196 1.67 11.19 -5.78
C MET A 196 1.44 11.76 -7.17
N ASP A 197 2.15 11.22 -8.14
CA ASP A 197 1.94 11.43 -9.57
C ASP A 197 2.28 10.13 -10.30
N VAL A 198 1.24 9.39 -10.72
CA VAL A 198 1.41 8.08 -11.35
C VAL A 198 2.07 8.17 -12.73
N ASP A 199 1.99 9.33 -13.39
CA ASP A 199 2.65 9.56 -14.68
C ASP A 199 4.15 9.81 -14.47
N ALA A 200 4.52 10.65 -13.50
CA ALA A 200 5.92 10.90 -13.12
C ALA A 200 6.60 9.63 -12.55
N LEU A 201 5.86 8.77 -11.85
CA LEU A 201 6.36 7.46 -11.40
C LEU A 201 6.58 6.47 -12.55
N GLY A 202 5.98 6.71 -13.71
CA GLY A 202 6.02 5.77 -14.83
C GLY A 202 5.12 4.54 -14.62
N ALA A 203 4.16 4.56 -13.69
CA ALA A 203 3.27 3.42 -13.48
C ALA A 203 2.35 3.19 -14.68
N ASP A 204 2.20 1.95 -15.14
CA ASP A 204 1.20 1.56 -16.15
C ASP A 204 -0.13 1.18 -15.47
N LEU A 205 -0.03 0.57 -14.29
CA LEU A 205 -1.12 0.19 -13.40
C LEU A 205 -0.74 0.59 -11.97
N ALA A 206 -1.70 1.13 -11.19
CA ALA A 206 -1.43 1.44 -9.79
C ALA A 206 -2.65 1.15 -8.90
N SER A 207 -2.42 0.46 -7.77
CA SER A 207 -3.47 0.02 -6.84
C SER A 207 -3.58 0.94 -5.63
N PHE A 208 -4.83 1.30 -5.24
CA PHE A 208 -5.13 2.18 -4.11
C PHE A 208 -6.27 1.62 -3.25
N SER A 209 -6.27 1.93 -1.95
CA SER A 209 -7.33 1.57 -1.01
C SER A 209 -7.66 2.72 -0.06
N ALA A 210 -8.91 3.17 -0.02
CA ALA A 210 -9.33 4.36 0.70
C ALA A 210 -9.02 4.31 2.20
N HIS A 211 -9.20 3.15 2.84
CA HIS A 211 -8.99 3.00 4.27
C HIS A 211 -7.53 3.16 4.74
N LYS A 212 -6.58 3.32 3.84
CA LYS A 212 -5.17 3.60 4.16
C LYS A 212 -4.86 5.09 4.29
N PHE A 213 -5.75 5.95 3.78
CA PHE A 213 -5.63 7.41 3.85
C PHE A 213 -6.91 8.09 4.39
N HIS A 214 -7.51 7.47 5.41
CA HIS A 214 -8.67 7.99 6.15
C HIS A 214 -10.00 8.00 5.39
N GLY A 215 -10.10 7.22 4.32
CA GLY A 215 -11.35 6.89 3.63
C GLY A 215 -12.05 5.65 4.19
N PRO A 216 -13.21 5.29 3.62
CA PRO A 216 -13.96 4.11 4.02
C PRO A 216 -13.25 2.80 3.64
N LYS A 217 -13.56 1.72 4.38
CA LYS A 217 -13.23 0.35 3.98
C LYS A 217 -14.16 -0.09 2.85
N GLY A 218 -13.75 -1.08 2.07
CA GLY A 218 -14.58 -1.67 1.02
C GLY A 218 -14.58 -0.91 -0.31
N VAL A 219 -13.74 0.13 -0.46
CA VAL A 219 -13.56 0.85 -1.72
C VAL A 219 -12.08 1.15 -2.00
N GLY A 220 -11.73 1.09 -3.26
CA GLY A 220 -10.41 1.41 -3.78
C GLY A 220 -10.47 1.80 -5.24
N ALA A 221 -9.31 1.94 -5.85
CA ALA A 221 -9.20 2.27 -7.27
C ALA A 221 -7.99 1.58 -7.89
N LEU A 222 -8.14 1.19 -9.16
CA LEU A 222 -7.04 0.85 -10.05
C LEU A 222 -6.86 1.99 -11.05
N TYR A 223 -5.65 2.55 -11.10
CA TYR A 223 -5.20 3.36 -12.22
C TYR A 223 -4.81 2.45 -13.38
N VAL A 224 -5.29 2.74 -14.58
CA VAL A 224 -4.96 2.02 -15.84
C VAL A 224 -4.55 3.04 -16.88
N ARG A 225 -3.26 3.10 -17.18
CA ARG A 225 -2.69 4.09 -18.13
C ARG A 225 -3.38 4.06 -19.49
N ARG A 226 -3.80 5.24 -19.95
CA ARG A 226 -4.42 5.45 -21.26
C ARG A 226 -3.65 6.43 -22.14
N ARG A 227 -2.77 7.23 -21.56
CA ARG A 227 -1.94 8.23 -22.24
C ARG A 227 -0.61 7.61 -22.66
N GLY A 228 -0.15 7.90 -23.87
CA GLY A 228 1.10 7.38 -24.42
C GLY A 228 1.04 5.86 -24.59
N ARG A 229 1.65 5.14 -23.67
CA ARG A 229 1.64 3.67 -23.60
C ARG A 229 0.34 3.16 -22.97
N ALA A 230 -0.71 3.01 -23.76
CA ALA A 230 -2.00 2.55 -23.25
C ALA A 230 -1.96 1.05 -22.87
N VAL A 231 -2.42 0.76 -21.64
CA VAL A 231 -2.54 -0.61 -21.14
C VAL A 231 -4.00 -1.07 -21.17
N ARG A 232 -4.21 -2.36 -21.38
CA ARG A 232 -5.52 -3.02 -21.30
C ARG A 232 -5.44 -4.20 -20.36
N VAL A 233 -6.47 -4.35 -19.53
CA VAL A 233 -6.66 -5.50 -18.66
C VAL A 233 -7.96 -6.20 -19.00
N GLU A 234 -7.98 -7.54 -18.90
CA GLU A 234 -9.23 -8.31 -19.00
C GLU A 234 -9.99 -8.24 -17.68
N PRO A 235 -11.32 -8.15 -17.71
CA PRO A 235 -12.12 -8.08 -16.48
C PRO A 235 -12.04 -9.41 -15.69
N LEU A 236 -12.10 -9.30 -14.36
CA LEU A 236 -12.25 -10.45 -13.46
C LEU A 236 -13.69 -10.58 -12.95
N VAL A 237 -14.45 -9.48 -12.94
CA VAL A 237 -15.83 -9.42 -12.47
C VAL A 237 -16.72 -9.05 -13.65
N PHE A 238 -17.55 -9.99 -14.08
CA PHE A 238 -18.45 -9.86 -15.22
C PHE A 238 -19.85 -9.43 -14.76
N GLY A 239 -20.61 -8.73 -15.65
CA GLY A 239 -21.97 -8.28 -15.35
C GLY A 239 -22.41 -7.13 -16.25
N GLY A 240 -23.03 -6.10 -15.67
CA GLY A 240 -23.68 -4.99 -16.37
C GLY A 240 -22.76 -3.95 -17.04
N GLY A 241 -21.47 -4.23 -17.22
CA GLY A 241 -20.54 -3.40 -18.00
C GLY A 241 -20.11 -2.08 -17.32
N GLN A 242 -20.34 -1.93 -16.02
CA GLN A 242 -19.85 -0.79 -15.27
C GLN A 242 -18.33 -0.67 -15.39
N GLU A 243 -17.78 0.47 -15.01
CA GLU A 243 -16.35 0.79 -15.16
C GLU A 243 -15.82 0.48 -16.57
N ARG A 244 -16.61 0.81 -17.58
CA ARG A 244 -16.28 0.58 -19.01
C ARG A 244 -15.99 -0.88 -19.35
N GLY A 245 -16.66 -1.81 -18.64
CA GLY A 245 -16.52 -3.25 -18.81
C GLY A 245 -15.32 -3.86 -18.08
N MET A 246 -14.47 -3.06 -17.44
CA MET A 246 -13.30 -3.57 -16.73
C MET A 246 -13.66 -4.13 -15.33
N ARG A 247 -14.73 -3.61 -14.72
CA ARG A 247 -15.22 -4.09 -13.42
C ARG A 247 -16.73 -3.87 -13.32
N SER A 248 -17.48 -4.91 -13.49
CA SER A 248 -18.94 -4.87 -13.41
C SER A 248 -19.46 -4.88 -11.98
N GLY A 249 -20.71 -4.47 -11.80
CA GLY A 249 -21.43 -4.40 -10.52
C GLY A 249 -21.88 -2.97 -10.23
N THR A 250 -23.01 -2.85 -9.52
CA THR A 250 -23.55 -1.55 -9.09
C THR A 250 -22.48 -0.76 -8.35
N LEU A 251 -22.30 0.51 -8.73
CA LEU A 251 -21.28 1.36 -8.14
C LEU A 251 -21.66 1.75 -6.70
N ASP A 252 -20.71 1.63 -5.79
CA ASP A 252 -20.83 2.11 -4.40
C ASP A 252 -20.65 3.63 -4.36
N VAL A 253 -21.74 4.36 -4.65
CA VAL A 253 -21.70 5.83 -4.73
C VAL A 253 -21.13 6.44 -3.45
N PRO A 254 -21.63 6.10 -2.23
CA PRO A 254 -21.10 6.69 -1.00
C PRO A 254 -19.62 6.36 -0.77
N GLY A 255 -19.20 5.12 -1.02
CA GLY A 255 -17.80 4.72 -0.88
C GLY A 255 -16.88 5.43 -1.87
N ILE A 256 -17.31 5.59 -3.13
CA ILE A 256 -16.57 6.30 -4.18
C ILE A 256 -16.41 7.79 -3.84
N VAL A 257 -17.47 8.45 -3.36
CA VAL A 257 -17.41 9.84 -2.88
C VAL A 257 -16.46 9.95 -1.69
N GLY A 258 -16.56 9.00 -0.74
CA GLY A 258 -15.67 8.94 0.42
C GLY A 258 -14.20 8.73 0.05
N LEU A 259 -13.90 7.88 -0.93
CA LEU A 259 -12.54 7.66 -1.44
C LEU A 259 -11.97 8.97 -2.04
N ALA A 260 -12.76 9.67 -2.86
CA ALA A 260 -12.32 10.88 -3.51
C ALA A 260 -12.11 12.02 -2.51
N GLU A 261 -13.01 12.21 -1.54
CA GLU A 261 -12.85 13.21 -0.49
C GLU A 261 -11.65 12.90 0.40
N ALA A 262 -11.43 11.64 0.78
CA ALA A 262 -10.26 11.23 1.54
C ALA A 262 -8.95 11.53 0.79
N ALA A 263 -8.91 11.28 -0.52
CA ALA A 263 -7.75 11.59 -1.37
C ALA A 263 -7.50 13.11 -1.47
N ARG A 264 -8.56 13.90 -1.68
CA ARG A 264 -8.49 15.36 -1.71
C ARG A 264 -7.93 15.94 -0.40
N LEU A 265 -8.44 15.46 0.73
CA LEU A 265 -7.96 15.86 2.06
C LEU A 265 -6.52 15.43 2.32
N ALA A 266 -6.15 14.24 1.85
CA ALA A 266 -4.79 13.72 1.99
C ALA A 266 -3.76 14.55 1.22
N VAL A 267 -4.10 15.00 0.01
CA VAL A 267 -3.24 15.87 -0.80
C VAL A 267 -3.19 17.29 -0.22
N ALA A 268 -4.34 17.85 0.16
CA ALA A 268 -4.42 19.21 0.72
C ALA A 268 -3.65 19.33 2.04
N GLY A 269 -3.65 18.29 2.88
CA GLY A 269 -2.96 18.27 4.17
C GLY A 269 -1.48 17.90 4.11
N LEU A 270 -0.95 17.50 2.95
CA LEU A 270 0.35 16.86 2.85
C LEU A 270 1.50 17.73 3.39
N ALA A 271 1.48 19.04 3.09
CA ALA A 271 2.53 19.99 3.48
C ALA A 271 2.67 20.12 5.01
N ASP A 272 1.57 20.04 5.74
CA ASP A 272 1.55 20.19 7.20
C ASP A 272 1.68 18.82 7.90
N GLU A 273 1.03 17.80 7.36
CA GLU A 273 0.95 16.48 8.01
C GLU A 273 2.27 15.69 7.93
N VAL A 274 3.00 15.78 6.80
CA VAL A 274 4.25 15.03 6.60
C VAL A 274 5.33 15.45 7.60
N PRO A 275 5.65 16.74 7.79
CA PRO A 275 6.62 17.16 8.80
C PRO A 275 6.17 16.79 10.23
N ARG A 276 4.87 16.94 10.53
CA ARG A 276 4.30 16.61 11.84
C ARG A 276 4.40 15.10 12.13
N MET A 277 4.02 14.25 11.20
CA MET A 277 4.13 12.79 11.36
C MET A 277 5.58 12.36 11.52
N ARG A 278 6.52 12.98 10.79
CA ARG A 278 7.95 12.73 10.95
C ARG A 278 8.39 13.06 12.37
N ALA A 279 8.08 14.24 12.88
CA ALA A 279 8.44 14.66 14.23
C ALA A 279 7.86 13.71 15.30
N LEU A 280 6.62 13.25 15.17
CA LEU A 280 5.99 12.29 16.07
C LEU A 280 6.65 10.91 16.01
N ARG A 281 7.01 10.44 14.81
CA ARG A 281 7.74 9.18 14.63
C ARG A 281 9.13 9.24 15.28
N ASP A 282 9.85 10.33 15.06
CA ASP A 282 11.19 10.50 15.63
C ASP A 282 11.12 10.60 17.15
N ARG A 283 10.13 11.32 17.71
CA ARG A 283 9.84 11.35 19.15
C ARG A 283 9.56 9.95 19.72
N LEU A 284 8.76 9.14 19.00
CA LEU A 284 8.48 7.75 19.40
C LEU A 284 9.77 6.92 19.42
N TRP A 285 10.57 7.00 18.38
CA TRP A 285 11.85 6.31 18.29
C TRP A 285 12.77 6.68 19.45
N GLU A 286 12.98 7.97 19.72
CA GLU A 286 13.83 8.45 20.79
C GLU A 286 13.35 7.99 22.18
N ALA A 287 12.05 8.04 22.43
CA ALA A 287 11.46 7.61 23.69
C ALA A 287 11.64 6.09 23.90
N LEU A 288 11.38 5.28 22.85
CA LEU A 288 11.59 3.83 22.91
C LEU A 288 13.08 3.49 23.06
N ALA A 289 13.98 4.15 22.35
CA ALA A 289 15.42 3.90 22.42
C ALA A 289 16.01 4.23 23.81
N ARG A 290 15.48 5.26 24.48
CA ARG A 290 15.85 5.57 25.88
C ARG A 290 15.32 4.52 26.86
N GLY A 291 14.11 4.00 26.64
CA GLY A 291 13.43 3.08 27.55
C GLY A 291 13.77 1.60 27.36
N ILE A 292 14.31 1.22 26.19
CA ILE A 292 14.54 -0.18 25.82
C ILE A 292 16.00 -0.37 25.38
N PRO A 293 16.88 -0.85 26.26
CA PRO A 293 18.26 -1.17 25.88
C PRO A 293 18.30 -2.23 24.76
N GLY A 294 19.16 -2.00 23.75
CA GLY A 294 19.33 -2.93 22.63
C GLY A 294 18.22 -2.87 21.60
N LEU A 295 17.38 -1.80 21.58
CA LEU A 295 16.42 -1.55 20.51
C LEU A 295 17.16 -1.33 19.18
N ALA A 296 16.70 -1.97 18.13
CA ALA A 296 17.25 -1.80 16.78
C ALA A 296 16.16 -1.39 15.79
N LEU A 297 16.54 -0.59 14.76
CA LEU A 297 15.65 -0.16 13.69
C LEU A 297 15.67 -1.20 12.56
N ASN A 298 14.51 -1.61 12.07
CA ASN A 298 14.37 -2.42 10.87
C ASN A 298 14.07 -1.53 9.65
N GLY A 299 14.68 -1.86 8.51
CA GLY A 299 14.57 -1.11 7.26
C GLY A 299 15.49 0.11 7.21
N PRO A 300 15.27 1.08 6.29
CA PRO A 300 16.13 2.24 6.09
C PRO A 300 16.22 3.17 7.31
N ALA A 301 17.27 3.97 7.39
CA ALA A 301 17.41 5.03 8.40
C ALA A 301 16.21 6.00 8.35
N LEU A 302 15.85 6.56 9.52
CA LEU A 302 14.68 7.44 9.66
C LEU A 302 14.80 8.74 8.87
N ASP A 303 16.02 9.26 8.78
CA ASP A 303 16.40 10.49 8.07
C ASP A 303 17.12 10.22 6.73
N GLY A 304 17.11 8.94 6.28
CA GLY A 304 17.79 8.54 5.04
C GLY A 304 17.17 9.17 3.79
N HIS A 305 18.03 9.63 2.89
CA HIS A 305 17.66 10.16 1.57
C HIS A 305 18.51 9.50 0.48
N ASP A 306 17.99 9.39 -0.73
CA ASP A 306 18.75 8.97 -1.90
C ASP A 306 19.56 10.14 -2.49
N ALA A 307 20.31 9.86 -3.58
CA ALA A 307 21.15 10.87 -4.23
C ALA A 307 20.35 12.06 -4.82
N ALA A 308 19.04 11.88 -5.05
CA ALA A 308 18.14 12.94 -5.51
C ALA A 308 17.45 13.68 -4.34
N GLY A 309 17.82 13.39 -3.09
CA GLY A 309 17.23 14.00 -1.90
C GLY A 309 15.84 13.47 -1.56
N ARG A 310 15.39 12.36 -2.17
CA ARG A 310 14.09 11.74 -1.88
C ARG A 310 14.21 10.87 -0.62
N PRO A 311 13.21 10.89 0.28
CA PRO A 311 13.25 10.07 1.49
C PRO A 311 13.28 8.58 1.15
N LEU A 312 13.99 7.79 1.96
CA LEU A 312 14.08 6.34 1.82
C LEU A 312 12.97 5.59 2.55
N ARG A 313 12.23 6.28 3.43
CA ARG A 313 11.21 5.69 4.31
C ARG A 313 9.97 6.59 4.39
N LEU A 314 8.80 5.97 4.51
CA LEU A 314 7.56 6.64 4.88
C LEU A 314 7.71 7.36 6.23
N VAL A 315 7.22 8.60 6.29
CA VAL A 315 7.33 9.46 7.48
C VAL A 315 6.54 8.96 8.69
N ASN A 316 5.51 8.16 8.47
CA ASN A 316 4.61 7.65 9.51
C ASN A 316 4.92 6.20 9.92
N ASN A 317 6.02 5.62 9.43
CA ASN A 317 6.41 4.24 9.72
C ASN A 317 7.58 4.18 10.69
N LEU A 318 7.42 3.35 11.71
CA LEU A 318 8.52 2.89 12.56
C LEU A 318 8.40 1.37 12.72
N ASN A 319 9.46 0.63 12.43
CA ASN A 319 9.57 -0.80 12.69
C ASN A 319 10.85 -1.05 13.50
N VAL A 320 10.71 -1.68 14.65
CA VAL A 320 11.82 -1.89 15.59
C VAL A 320 11.90 -3.34 16.04
N GLN A 321 13.11 -3.80 16.30
CA GLN A 321 13.40 -5.09 16.92
C GLN A 321 13.70 -4.90 18.41
N VAL A 322 13.01 -5.66 19.26
CA VAL A 322 13.17 -5.67 20.72
C VAL A 322 13.87 -6.97 21.11
N SER A 323 15.18 -7.00 21.11
CA SER A 323 15.97 -8.22 21.38
C SER A 323 15.58 -8.88 22.70
N GLY A 324 15.40 -10.21 22.68
CA GLY A 324 15.09 -11.02 23.85
C GLY A 324 13.63 -10.96 24.31
N VAL A 325 12.72 -10.38 23.50
CA VAL A 325 11.28 -10.34 23.80
C VAL A 325 10.50 -10.77 22.56
N ASP A 326 9.65 -11.78 22.70
CA ASP A 326 8.71 -12.16 21.65
C ASP A 326 7.62 -11.10 21.48
N GLY A 327 7.45 -10.60 20.27
CA GLY A 327 6.53 -9.49 19.96
C GLY A 327 5.07 -9.84 20.23
N GLN A 328 4.63 -11.08 19.99
CA GLN A 328 3.25 -11.50 20.27
C GLN A 328 2.99 -11.58 21.76
N THR A 329 3.95 -12.10 22.51
CA THR A 329 3.89 -12.12 23.98
C THR A 329 3.82 -10.70 24.54
N LEU A 330 4.62 -9.77 24.00
CA LEU A 330 4.56 -8.37 24.39
C LEU A 330 3.20 -7.76 24.05
N LEU A 331 2.67 -7.98 22.84
CA LEU A 331 1.35 -7.49 22.44
C LEU A 331 0.23 -8.06 23.31
N ALA A 332 0.28 -9.34 23.67
CA ALA A 332 -0.68 -9.96 24.58
C ALA A 332 -0.64 -9.32 25.99
N THR A 333 0.55 -8.93 26.42
CA THR A 333 0.75 -8.21 27.70
C THR A 333 0.19 -6.79 27.64
N LEU A 334 0.29 -6.12 26.49
CA LEU A 334 -0.21 -4.77 26.25
C LEU A 334 -1.71 -4.73 25.91
N ALA A 335 -2.32 -5.83 25.45
CA ALA A 335 -3.69 -5.86 24.89
C ALA A 335 -4.78 -5.36 25.86
N ARG A 336 -4.53 -5.35 27.19
CA ARG A 336 -5.45 -4.81 28.19
C ARG A 336 -5.18 -3.35 28.52
N ASP A 337 -3.95 -2.86 28.28
CA ASP A 337 -3.45 -1.58 28.77
C ASP A 337 -3.14 -0.56 27.67
N GLU A 338 -3.36 -0.93 26.37
CA GLU A 338 -2.99 -0.10 25.20
C GLU A 338 -1.45 0.20 25.14
N PRO A 339 -0.81 0.47 24.01
CA PRO A 339 -1.38 0.90 22.73
C PRO A 339 -1.67 -0.25 21.76
N ALA A 340 -2.58 -0.02 20.79
CA ALA A 340 -2.75 -0.89 19.65
C ALA A 340 -1.60 -0.68 18.65
N VAL A 341 -0.71 -1.67 18.58
CA VAL A 341 0.43 -1.76 17.66
C VAL A 341 0.44 -3.16 17.03
N SER A 342 1.28 -3.40 16.04
CA SER A 342 1.34 -4.69 15.34
C SER A 342 2.73 -5.32 15.45
N SER A 343 2.81 -6.65 15.55
CA SER A 343 4.00 -7.41 15.13
C SER A 343 4.05 -7.41 13.59
N GLY A 344 5.23 -7.50 12.97
CA GLY A 344 5.44 -7.30 11.52
C GLY A 344 4.43 -7.93 10.56
N SER A 345 3.68 -8.98 10.95
CA SER A 345 2.71 -9.70 10.13
C SER A 345 1.24 -9.40 10.46
N ALA A 346 0.83 -8.12 10.53
CA ALA A 346 -0.54 -7.71 10.89
C ALA A 346 -1.68 -8.32 10.04
N CYS A 347 -1.39 -8.72 8.79
CA CYS A 347 -2.39 -9.33 7.90
C CYS A 347 -2.58 -10.84 8.12
N SER A 348 -1.79 -11.45 9.00
CA SER A 348 -1.82 -12.88 9.32
C SER A 348 -1.84 -13.13 10.82
N SER A 349 -2.69 -12.38 11.56
CA SER A 349 -2.87 -12.56 13.01
C SER A 349 -3.23 -14.01 13.42
N GLU A 350 -3.68 -14.81 12.46
CA GLU A 350 -3.97 -16.25 12.62
C GLU A 350 -2.76 -17.15 12.29
N SER A 351 -1.66 -16.60 11.74
CA SER A 351 -0.48 -17.39 11.36
C SER A 351 0.67 -17.18 12.35
N PRO A 352 1.23 -18.27 12.95
CA PRO A 352 2.39 -18.19 13.82
C PRO A 352 3.70 -17.92 13.06
N ARG A 353 3.65 -17.69 11.75
CA ARG A 353 4.84 -17.50 10.91
C ARG A 353 5.42 -16.10 11.07
N PRO A 354 6.76 -15.97 11.14
CA PRO A 354 7.41 -14.65 11.14
C PRO A 354 7.17 -13.91 9.83
N SER A 355 7.30 -12.58 9.86
CA SER A 355 7.12 -11.72 8.69
C SER A 355 8.07 -12.10 7.55
N HIS A 356 7.52 -12.41 6.37
CA HIS A 356 8.30 -12.67 5.15
C HIS A 356 9.13 -11.44 4.73
N VAL A 357 8.68 -10.22 5.04
CA VAL A 357 9.39 -8.96 4.77
C VAL A 357 10.66 -8.89 5.62
N LEU A 358 10.57 -9.19 6.92
CA LEU A 358 11.71 -9.16 7.82
C LEU A 358 12.70 -10.30 7.53
N LEU A 359 12.20 -11.48 7.17
CA LEU A 359 13.05 -12.58 6.70
C LEU A 359 13.77 -12.23 5.39
N ALA A 360 13.11 -11.55 4.45
CA ALA A 360 13.72 -11.07 3.21
C ALA A 360 14.83 -10.02 3.44
N LEU A 361 14.78 -9.28 4.57
CA LEU A 361 15.87 -8.40 5.01
C LEU A 361 17.07 -9.16 5.58
N GLY A 362 16.99 -10.50 5.72
CA GLY A 362 18.02 -11.32 6.31
C GLY A 362 18.02 -11.34 7.84
N LEU A 363 16.90 -10.95 8.48
CA LEU A 363 16.67 -11.23 9.90
C LEU A 363 16.35 -12.71 10.07
N ASP A 364 16.82 -13.30 11.18
CA ASP A 364 16.38 -14.63 11.57
C ASP A 364 14.95 -14.62 12.13
N GLU A 365 14.37 -15.81 12.37
CA GLU A 365 12.99 -15.92 12.83
C GLU A 365 12.78 -15.27 14.20
N ASP A 366 13.74 -15.37 15.12
CA ASP A 366 13.63 -14.80 16.46
C ASP A 366 13.65 -13.25 16.39
N GLN A 367 14.53 -12.69 15.56
CA GLN A 367 14.58 -11.26 15.29
C GLN A 367 13.29 -10.76 14.65
N ALA A 368 12.77 -11.51 13.68
CA ALA A 368 11.50 -11.16 13.04
C ALA A 368 10.31 -11.22 14.02
N ARG A 369 10.25 -12.23 14.89
CA ARG A 369 9.23 -12.35 15.95
C ARG A 369 9.37 -11.27 17.03
N ALA A 370 10.60 -10.84 17.32
CA ALA A 370 10.91 -9.78 18.27
C ALA A 370 10.64 -8.36 17.74
N SER A 371 9.98 -8.24 16.58
CA SER A 371 9.77 -6.95 15.91
C SER A 371 8.37 -6.39 16.13
N LEU A 372 8.30 -5.06 16.30
CA LEU A 372 7.06 -4.28 16.43
C LEU A 372 6.98 -3.24 15.32
N ARG A 373 5.78 -3.07 14.78
CA ARG A 373 5.48 -2.03 13.79
C ARG A 373 4.55 -0.98 14.39
N PHE A 374 4.88 0.27 14.14
CA PHE A 374 4.08 1.44 14.48
C PHE A 374 3.71 2.19 13.20
N GLY A 375 2.45 2.54 13.09
CA GLY A 375 1.93 3.39 12.02
C GLY A 375 1.22 4.59 12.62
N LEU A 376 1.76 5.79 12.39
CA LEU A 376 1.18 7.05 12.83
C LEU A 376 0.18 7.59 11.81
N SER A 377 -0.67 8.52 12.24
CA SER A 377 -1.66 9.17 11.36
C SER A 377 -1.79 10.66 11.66
N ARG A 378 -2.62 11.36 10.85
CA ARG A 378 -2.97 12.76 11.09
C ARG A 378 -3.66 13.00 12.44
N PHE A 379 -4.23 11.99 13.05
CA PHE A 379 -4.92 12.08 14.35
C PHE A 379 -4.03 11.73 15.54
N THR A 380 -2.85 11.17 15.31
CA THR A 380 -1.92 10.81 16.39
C THR A 380 -1.40 12.07 17.08
N THR A 381 -1.39 12.10 18.41
CA THR A 381 -0.90 13.20 19.24
C THR A 381 0.45 12.89 19.89
N ALA A 382 1.15 13.94 20.35
CA ALA A 382 2.41 13.77 21.06
C ALA A 382 2.22 13.04 22.41
N GLU A 383 1.11 13.30 23.10
CA GLU A 383 0.76 12.63 24.35
C GLU A 383 0.53 11.12 24.17
N GLU A 384 -0.17 10.74 23.09
CA GLU A 384 -0.36 9.33 22.71
C GLU A 384 0.98 8.64 22.42
N VAL A 385 1.90 9.33 21.74
CA VAL A 385 3.25 8.82 21.44
C VAL A 385 4.05 8.58 22.72
N ASP A 386 4.08 9.56 23.63
CA ASP A 386 4.82 9.46 24.90
C ASP A 386 4.26 8.35 25.79
N THR A 387 2.93 8.29 25.91
CA THR A 387 2.24 7.27 26.70
C THR A 387 2.48 5.88 26.13
N ALA A 388 2.41 5.72 24.80
CA ALA A 388 2.68 4.46 24.14
C ALA A 388 4.12 3.98 24.38
N ALA A 389 5.10 4.86 24.19
CA ALA A 389 6.51 4.54 24.41
C ALA A 389 6.77 4.09 25.86
N ALA A 390 6.22 4.79 26.85
CA ALA A 390 6.37 4.45 28.26
C ALA A 390 5.76 3.08 28.61
N ARG A 391 4.56 2.79 28.10
CA ARG A 391 3.87 1.51 28.34
C ARG A 391 4.60 0.33 27.69
N ILE A 392 5.08 0.50 26.46
CA ILE A 392 5.86 -0.51 25.75
C ILE A 392 7.17 -0.79 26.47
N ALA A 393 7.91 0.25 26.89
CA ALA A 393 9.14 0.09 27.65
C ALA A 393 8.92 -0.66 28.98
N ALA A 394 7.84 -0.32 29.71
CA ALA A 394 7.46 -1.02 30.93
C ALA A 394 7.07 -2.49 30.67
N GLY A 395 6.35 -2.78 29.57
CA GLY A 395 6.04 -4.15 29.15
C GLY A 395 7.29 -4.97 28.83
N VAL A 396 8.24 -4.39 28.10
CA VAL A 396 9.53 -5.02 27.80
C VAL A 396 10.32 -5.28 29.08
N ALA A 397 10.38 -4.33 29.99
CA ALA A 397 11.09 -4.51 31.28
C ALA A 397 10.49 -5.66 32.08
N ARG A 398 9.17 -5.78 32.15
CA ARG A 398 8.48 -6.91 32.81
C ARG A 398 8.78 -8.28 32.21
N LEU A 399 8.93 -8.35 30.88
CA LEU A 399 9.21 -9.62 30.18
C LEU A 399 10.69 -10.01 30.23
N ARG A 400 11.58 -9.07 30.54
CA ARG A 400 13.03 -9.32 30.71
C ARG A 400 13.43 -9.61 32.17
N ALA A 401 12.53 -9.35 33.15
CA ALA A 401 12.73 -9.64 34.56
C ALA A 401 12.46 -11.12 34.88
#